data_898ff5f64bf1bbf9c86ef7746921281c
#
_entry.id   898ff5f64bf1bbf9c86ef7746921281c
#
_cell.length_a   1.000
_cell.length_b   1.000
_cell.length_c   1.000
_cell.angle_alpha   90.00
_cell.angle_beta   90.00
_cell.angle_gamma   90.00
#
_symmetry.space_group_name_H-M   'P 1'
#
loop_
_entity.id
_entity.type
_entity.pdbx_description
1 polymer ?
#
loop_
_entity_poly.entity_id
_entity_poly.type
_entity_poly.pdbx_seq_one_letter_code
_entity_poly.pdbx_strand_id
1 'polypeptide(L)'
;DDFIAKRERILESDNDDWFFVKESDSSKYGYRHSSNRSHVLMGRVKYPIDSDAINLVNFVEDEKLRDICRNLLQQDNFYLRVPLGAVKLHHSRESLEYNKSTQKTIAKYLVVASKGVQEIAKRKLADSTDLFDAKMNYAKVVNAMPYNMRSIFENSFQWNGIEINSFYFNRKHDYTDSLVITQSSKTGDSDARDGYKVQSC
;
A
#
# COMPACT_ATOMS: atom_id res chain seq x y z
N ASP A 1 6.77 23.46 -11.98
CA ASP A 1 6.85 22.12 -12.56
C ASP A 1 6.12 21.16 -11.66
N ASP A 2 5.04 20.59 -12.18
CA ASP A 2 4.19 19.67 -11.42
C ASP A 2 4.80 18.26 -11.52
N PHE A 3 5.90 18.06 -10.77
CA PHE A 3 6.66 16.81 -10.74
C PHE A 3 5.80 15.60 -10.32
N ILE A 4 4.76 15.86 -9.54
CA ILE A 4 3.86 14.82 -9.03
C ILE A 4 2.74 14.51 -10.03
N ALA A 5 2.27 15.50 -10.80
CA ALA A 5 1.24 15.29 -11.83
C ALA A 5 1.69 14.39 -12.99
N LYS A 6 3.01 14.22 -13.17
CA LYS A 6 3.60 13.36 -14.21
C LYS A 6 3.87 11.92 -13.76
N ARG A 7 3.73 11.60 -12.46
CA ARG A 7 3.96 10.24 -11.95
C ARG A 7 2.67 9.42 -11.98
N GLU A 8 2.77 8.20 -12.47
CA GLU A 8 1.69 7.23 -12.45
C GLU A 8 1.32 6.92 -11.00
N ARG A 9 0.05 7.11 -10.65
CA ARG A 9 -0.49 6.73 -9.34
C ARG A 9 -0.90 5.26 -9.39
N ILE A 10 -0.49 4.52 -8.39
CA ILE A 10 -0.79 3.07 -8.28
C ILE A 10 -1.94 2.80 -7.34
N LEU A 11 -2.17 3.68 -6.39
CA LEU A 11 -3.26 3.62 -5.42
C LEU A 11 -3.56 5.03 -4.92
N GLU A 12 -4.83 5.37 -4.81
CA GLU A 12 -5.27 6.69 -4.35
C GLU A 12 -6.64 6.65 -3.66
N SER A 13 -6.92 7.65 -2.85
CA SER A 13 -8.25 7.84 -2.26
C SER A 13 -9.21 8.49 -3.25
N ASP A 14 -10.50 8.21 -3.09
CA ASP A 14 -11.56 8.82 -3.90
C ASP A 14 -11.60 10.37 -3.76
N ASN A 15 -11.13 10.90 -2.62
CA ASN A 15 -11.08 12.33 -2.30
C ASN A 15 -9.71 12.99 -2.58
N ASP A 16 -8.77 12.27 -3.16
CA ASP A 16 -7.39 12.76 -3.41
C ASP A 16 -6.63 13.20 -2.14
N ASP A 17 -7.04 12.71 -0.97
CA ASP A 17 -6.40 13.04 0.32
C ASP A 17 -5.05 12.32 0.51
N TRP A 18 -4.88 11.19 -0.16
CA TRP A 18 -3.65 10.40 -0.15
C TRP A 18 -3.51 9.57 -1.41
N PHE A 19 -2.26 9.29 -1.78
CA PHE A 19 -1.96 8.44 -2.93
C PHE A 19 -0.54 7.87 -2.85
N PHE A 20 -0.34 6.76 -3.58
CA PHE A 20 0.98 6.20 -3.87
C PHE A 20 1.34 6.45 -5.33
N VAL A 21 2.59 6.77 -5.58
CA VAL A 21 3.13 6.88 -6.94
C VAL A 21 4.02 5.68 -7.25
N LYS A 22 4.10 5.34 -8.54
CA LYS A 22 5.02 4.30 -9.01
C LYS A 22 6.46 4.71 -8.72
N GLU A 23 7.23 3.81 -8.13
CA GLU A 23 8.66 4.01 -7.96
C GLU A 23 9.32 4.19 -9.33
N SER A 24 10.26 5.12 -9.43
CA SER A 24 11.03 5.28 -10.65
C SER A 24 11.99 4.09 -10.82
N ASP A 25 12.16 3.60 -12.06
CA ASP A 25 13.06 2.48 -12.39
C ASP A 25 14.53 2.67 -11.95
N SER A 26 14.91 3.88 -11.55
CA SER A 26 16.23 4.18 -10.97
C SER A 26 16.51 3.45 -9.65
N SER A 27 15.49 2.95 -8.96
CA SER A 27 15.65 2.11 -7.77
C SER A 27 16.22 0.72 -8.10
N LYS A 28 16.16 0.27 -9.34
CA LYS A 28 16.75 -1.01 -9.80
C LYS A 28 18.28 -1.05 -9.73
N TYR A 29 18.95 0.09 -9.66
CA TYR A 29 20.41 0.17 -9.66
C TYR A 29 21.04 0.32 -8.27
N GLY A 30 20.36 -0.06 -7.20
CA GLY A 30 20.97 -0.23 -5.88
C GLY A 30 21.33 1.05 -5.12
N TYR A 31 21.19 2.22 -5.70
CA TYR A 31 21.32 3.49 -5.00
C TYR A 31 19.98 3.87 -4.36
N ARG A 32 19.63 3.15 -3.29
CA ARG A 32 18.62 3.67 -2.35
C ARG A 32 19.24 4.90 -1.69
N HIS A 33 18.97 6.08 -2.21
CA HIS A 33 19.07 7.29 -1.40
C HIS A 33 18.02 7.11 -0.29
N SER A 34 18.48 6.68 0.84
CA SER A 34 17.71 6.26 1.99
C SER A 34 17.14 7.45 2.77
N SER A 35 16.23 8.16 2.17
CA SER A 35 15.24 8.84 2.97
C SER A 35 13.90 8.15 2.71
N ASN A 36 13.70 6.98 3.33
CA ASN A 36 12.38 6.34 3.40
C ASN A 36 11.44 7.26 4.19
N ARG A 37 10.98 8.32 3.56
CA ARG A 37 10.13 9.34 4.16
C ARG A 37 8.95 9.59 3.27
N SER A 38 7.78 9.39 3.80
CA SER A 38 6.54 9.85 3.19
C SER A 38 6.51 11.38 3.11
N HIS A 39 5.60 11.91 2.35
CA HIS A 39 5.53 13.34 2.07
C HIS A 39 4.14 13.91 2.36
N VAL A 40 4.11 15.12 2.90
CA VAL A 40 2.94 15.99 2.86
C VAL A 40 3.00 16.81 1.58
N LEU A 41 1.91 16.82 0.83
CA LEU A 41 1.69 17.70 -0.30
C LEU A 41 0.74 18.81 0.11
N MET A 42 1.23 20.05 0.12
CA MET A 42 0.45 21.24 0.43
C MET A 42 0.45 22.18 -0.78
N GLY A 43 -0.67 22.24 -1.48
CA GLY A 43 -0.73 22.88 -2.80
C GLY A 43 0.13 22.11 -3.82
N ARG A 44 1.19 22.74 -4.33
CA ARG A 44 2.15 22.13 -5.29
C ARG A 44 3.50 21.78 -4.66
N VAL A 45 3.67 22.01 -3.37
CA VAL A 45 4.92 21.81 -2.68
C VAL A 45 4.87 20.56 -1.83
N LYS A 46 5.89 19.71 -1.96
CA LYS A 46 6.05 18.51 -1.14
C LYS A 46 7.02 18.77 0.01
N TYR A 47 6.66 18.28 1.18
CA TYR A 47 7.47 18.35 2.39
C TYR A 47 7.71 16.94 2.91
N PRO A 48 8.97 16.52 3.12
CA PRO A 48 9.24 15.22 3.71
C PRO A 48 8.71 15.18 5.15
N ILE A 49 8.12 14.04 5.53
CA ILE A 49 7.66 13.82 6.90
C ILE A 49 8.81 13.17 7.68
N ASP A 50 9.15 13.76 8.80
CA ASP A 50 10.04 13.13 9.77
C ASP A 50 9.21 12.21 10.67
N SER A 51 9.34 10.90 10.46
CA SER A 51 8.58 9.88 11.21
C SER A 51 8.88 9.92 12.70
N ASP A 52 10.12 10.27 13.09
CA ASP A 52 10.56 10.27 14.48
C ASP A 52 10.00 11.47 15.25
N ALA A 53 9.64 12.53 14.53
CA ALA A 53 9.01 13.71 15.12
C ALA A 53 7.51 13.54 15.41
N ILE A 54 6.89 12.42 14.98
CA ILE A 54 5.46 12.16 15.16
C ILE A 54 5.23 11.09 16.20
N ASN A 55 4.71 11.46 17.37
CA ASN A 55 4.31 10.51 18.37
C ASN A 55 2.89 10.00 18.13
N LEU A 56 2.75 8.94 17.32
CA LEU A 56 1.47 8.35 16.98
C LEU A 56 0.68 7.80 18.17
N VAL A 57 1.34 7.42 19.27
CA VAL A 57 0.70 6.90 20.49
C VAL A 57 -0.27 7.93 21.08
N ASN A 58 0.04 9.22 20.95
CA ASN A 58 -0.80 10.30 21.46
C ASN A 58 -2.08 10.55 20.64
N PHE A 59 -2.18 9.97 19.43
CA PHE A 59 -3.25 10.30 18.49
C PHE A 59 -4.00 9.09 17.94
N VAL A 60 -3.42 7.89 18.06
CA VAL A 60 -3.98 6.64 17.50
C VAL A 60 -3.99 5.58 18.60
N GLU A 61 -5.19 5.27 19.13
CA GLU A 61 -5.36 4.34 20.23
C GLU A 61 -5.15 2.87 19.79
N ASP A 62 -5.70 2.50 18.63
CA ASP A 62 -5.60 1.16 18.08
C ASP A 62 -4.16 0.84 17.65
N GLU A 63 -3.57 -0.20 18.24
CA GLU A 63 -2.18 -0.61 18.00
C GLU A 63 -1.96 -1.08 16.58
N LYS A 64 -2.88 -1.88 16.02
CA LYS A 64 -2.78 -2.37 14.63
C LYS A 64 -2.83 -1.21 13.64
N LEU A 65 -3.75 -0.28 13.86
CA LEU A 65 -3.86 0.91 13.03
C LEU A 65 -2.62 1.81 13.13
N ARG A 66 -2.02 1.89 14.32
CA ARG A 66 -0.79 2.63 14.58
C ARG A 66 0.40 2.03 13.81
N ASP A 67 0.49 0.70 13.75
CA ASP A 67 1.53 0.02 12.99
C ASP A 67 1.37 0.26 11.48
N ILE A 68 0.15 0.26 10.97
CA ILE A 68 -0.12 0.65 9.58
C ILE A 68 0.34 2.09 9.32
N CYS A 69 0.00 3.03 10.22
CA CYS A 69 0.43 4.42 10.11
C CYS A 69 1.97 4.57 10.12
N ARG A 70 2.69 3.82 10.96
CA ARG A 70 4.16 3.80 10.96
C ARG A 70 4.72 3.30 9.64
N ASN A 71 4.15 2.23 9.12
CA ASN A 71 4.59 1.68 7.84
C ASN A 71 4.32 2.65 6.67
N LEU A 72 3.21 3.37 6.69
CA LEU A 72 2.92 4.44 5.71
C LEU A 72 3.96 5.57 5.79
N LEU A 73 4.36 5.98 6.99
CA LEU A 73 5.39 7.01 7.19
C LEU A 73 6.75 6.64 6.62
N GLN A 74 7.06 5.36 6.51
CA GLN A 74 8.33 4.85 5.99
C GLN A 74 8.34 4.66 4.46
N GLN A 75 7.25 5.03 3.75
CA GLN A 75 7.16 4.91 2.30
C GLN A 75 7.55 6.21 1.61
N ASP A 76 8.57 6.18 0.78
CA ASP A 76 9.05 7.35 0.02
C ASP A 76 8.13 7.71 -1.17
N ASN A 77 7.32 6.76 -1.60
CA ASN A 77 6.33 6.92 -2.68
C ASN A 77 4.91 7.24 -2.18
N PHE A 78 4.73 7.45 -0.87
CA PHE A 78 3.46 7.78 -0.25
C PHE A 78 3.33 9.28 0.02
N TYR A 79 2.18 9.83 -0.35
CA TYR A 79 1.85 11.26 -0.25
C TYR A 79 0.53 11.47 0.48
N LEU A 80 0.54 12.41 1.42
CA LEU A 80 -0.65 12.94 2.07
C LEU A 80 -0.93 14.33 1.51
N ARG A 81 -2.08 14.53 0.89
CA ARG A 81 -2.50 15.85 0.43
C ARG A 81 -3.27 16.55 1.54
N VAL A 82 -2.79 17.70 1.96
CA VAL A 82 -3.43 18.50 3.01
C VAL A 82 -3.76 19.90 2.47
N PRO A 83 -4.83 20.53 2.97
CA PRO A 83 -5.16 21.92 2.61
C PRO A 83 -4.03 22.89 3.00
N LEU A 84 -3.95 23.99 2.29
CA LEU A 84 -3.03 25.08 2.63
C LEU A 84 -3.27 25.55 4.07
N GLY A 85 -2.19 25.61 4.87
CA GLY A 85 -2.25 26.03 6.26
C GLY A 85 -2.69 24.96 7.27
N ALA A 86 -3.00 23.73 6.81
CA ALA A 86 -3.38 22.63 7.71
C ALA A 86 -2.21 22.15 8.58
N VAL A 87 -0.99 22.32 8.11
CA VAL A 87 0.26 22.06 8.85
C VAL A 87 1.12 23.31 8.89
N LYS A 88 1.90 23.47 9.96
CA LYS A 88 2.81 24.60 10.09
C LYS A 88 4.15 24.30 9.45
N LEU A 89 4.74 25.32 8.88
CA LEU A 89 6.10 25.30 8.30
C LEU A 89 7.06 26.05 9.20
N HIS A 90 8.33 25.62 9.20
CA HIS A 90 9.40 26.39 9.75
C HIS A 90 9.53 27.77 9.05
N HIS A 91 10.21 28.72 9.69
CA HIS A 91 10.44 30.06 9.10
C HIS A 91 11.13 29.99 7.74
N SER A 92 12.00 29.03 7.51
CA SER A 92 12.67 28.78 6.21
C SER A 92 11.68 28.30 5.12
N ARG A 93 10.49 27.83 5.50
CA ARG A 93 9.48 27.21 4.62
C ARG A 93 9.98 25.96 3.87
N GLU A 94 11.07 25.36 4.31
CA GLU A 94 11.65 24.15 3.68
C GLU A 94 11.26 22.86 4.38
N SER A 95 10.78 22.96 5.62
CA SER A 95 10.40 21.80 6.45
C SER A 95 9.17 22.08 7.28
N LEU A 96 8.55 20.98 7.77
CA LEU A 96 7.41 21.03 8.67
C LEU A 96 7.84 21.37 10.09
N GLU A 97 7.05 22.21 10.78
CA GLU A 97 7.16 22.43 12.22
C GLU A 97 6.26 21.43 12.96
N TYR A 98 6.87 20.51 13.72
CA TYR A 98 6.16 19.41 14.41
C TYR A 98 5.56 19.82 15.74
N ASN A 99 4.82 20.91 15.77
CA ASN A 99 4.00 21.24 16.94
C ASN A 99 2.81 20.27 17.08
N LYS A 100 2.14 20.28 18.23
CA LYS A 100 1.04 19.37 18.55
C LYS A 100 -0.09 19.40 17.49
N SER A 101 -0.38 20.56 16.91
CA SER A 101 -1.42 20.72 15.86
C SER A 101 -1.00 20.04 14.56
N THR A 102 0.23 20.24 14.10
CA THR A 102 0.77 19.60 12.89
C THR A 102 0.81 18.09 13.04
N GLN A 103 1.33 17.58 14.18
CA GLN A 103 1.35 16.14 14.46
C GLN A 103 -0.05 15.53 14.45
N LYS A 104 -1.03 16.20 15.10
CA LYS A 104 -2.43 15.75 15.12
C LYS A 104 -3.04 15.70 13.72
N THR A 105 -2.76 16.72 12.90
CA THR A 105 -3.24 16.77 11.52
C THR A 105 -2.67 15.63 10.70
N ILE A 106 -1.35 15.42 10.72
CA ILE A 106 -0.70 14.32 10.00
C ILE A 106 -1.24 12.96 10.47
N ALA A 107 -1.35 12.74 11.79
CA ALA A 107 -1.90 11.50 12.34
C ALA A 107 -3.34 11.25 11.87
N LYS A 108 -4.19 12.28 11.81
CA LYS A 108 -5.56 12.17 11.28
C LYS A 108 -5.56 11.70 9.82
N TYR A 109 -4.74 12.30 8.97
CA TYR A 109 -4.66 11.91 7.55
C TYR A 109 -4.07 10.50 7.36
N LEU A 110 -3.11 10.12 8.19
CA LEU A 110 -2.57 8.75 8.21
C LEU A 110 -3.64 7.72 8.57
N VAL A 111 -4.48 8.01 9.57
CA VAL A 111 -5.60 7.12 9.94
C VAL A 111 -6.60 7.00 8.78
N VAL A 112 -6.93 8.09 8.10
CA VAL A 112 -7.81 8.06 6.93
C VAL A 112 -7.18 7.22 5.82
N ALA A 113 -5.90 7.42 5.52
CA ALA A 113 -5.17 6.65 4.52
C ALA A 113 -5.11 5.16 4.88
N SER A 114 -4.79 4.82 6.13
CA SER A 114 -4.72 3.44 6.61
C SER A 114 -6.03 2.69 6.42
N LYS A 115 -7.15 3.32 6.76
CA LYS A 115 -8.49 2.77 6.54
C LYS A 115 -8.83 2.67 5.05
N GLY A 116 -8.53 3.73 4.29
CA GLY A 116 -8.79 3.78 2.85
C GLY A 116 -8.07 2.68 2.08
N VAL A 117 -6.80 2.42 2.39
CA VAL A 117 -6.03 1.32 1.78
C VAL A 117 -6.70 -0.03 2.06
N GLN A 118 -7.13 -0.27 3.30
CA GLN A 118 -7.83 -1.51 3.66
C GLN A 118 -9.18 -1.65 2.93
N GLU A 119 -9.95 -0.58 2.84
CA GLU A 119 -11.25 -0.58 2.15
C GLU A 119 -11.11 -0.81 0.63
N ILE A 120 -10.10 -0.22 -0.02
CA ILE A 120 -9.84 -0.49 -1.44
C ILE A 120 -9.51 -1.97 -1.64
N ALA A 121 -8.69 -2.54 -0.76
CA ALA A 121 -8.33 -3.95 -0.85
C ALA A 121 -9.56 -4.86 -0.64
N LYS A 122 -10.39 -4.59 0.37
CA LYS A 122 -11.65 -5.32 0.61
C LYS A 122 -12.60 -5.23 -0.58
N ARG A 123 -12.79 -4.03 -1.15
CA ARG A 123 -13.66 -3.82 -2.31
C ARG A 123 -13.20 -4.64 -3.51
N LYS A 124 -11.90 -4.62 -3.82
CA LYS A 124 -11.35 -5.43 -4.93
C LYS A 124 -11.52 -6.93 -4.72
N LEU A 125 -11.52 -7.41 -3.47
CA LEU A 125 -11.77 -8.81 -3.15
C LEU A 125 -13.28 -9.14 -3.23
N ALA A 126 -14.14 -8.23 -2.77
CA ALA A 126 -15.59 -8.43 -2.81
C ALA A 126 -16.16 -8.56 -4.23
N ASP A 127 -15.53 -7.87 -5.20
CA ASP A 127 -15.91 -7.93 -6.62
C ASP A 127 -15.47 -9.23 -7.31
N SER A 128 -14.78 -10.13 -6.60
CA SER A 128 -14.26 -11.38 -7.16
C SER A 128 -15.38 -12.41 -7.39
N THR A 129 -15.33 -13.07 -8.52
CA THR A 129 -16.35 -14.04 -8.95
C THR A 129 -16.15 -15.42 -8.33
N ASP A 130 -14.91 -15.80 -8.06
CA ASP A 130 -14.53 -17.08 -7.47
C ASP A 130 -13.26 -16.93 -6.60
N LEU A 131 -12.86 -18.02 -5.93
CA LEU A 131 -11.69 -18.03 -5.05
C LEU A 131 -10.38 -17.73 -5.80
N PHE A 132 -10.25 -18.17 -7.05
CA PHE A 132 -9.07 -17.91 -7.85
C PHE A 132 -8.97 -16.41 -8.16
N ASP A 133 -10.07 -15.80 -8.61
CA ASP A 133 -10.13 -14.37 -8.87
C ASP A 133 -9.87 -13.55 -7.59
N ALA A 134 -10.43 -13.98 -6.46
CA ALA A 134 -10.16 -13.36 -5.16
C ALA A 134 -8.66 -13.41 -4.78
N LYS A 135 -7.99 -14.55 -4.97
CA LYS A 135 -6.55 -14.67 -4.74
C LYS A 135 -5.72 -13.86 -5.73
N MET A 136 -6.12 -13.80 -6.98
CA MET A 136 -5.46 -12.95 -7.99
C MET A 136 -5.63 -11.46 -7.68
N ASN A 137 -6.81 -11.04 -7.25
CA ASN A 137 -7.07 -9.66 -6.86
C ASN A 137 -6.31 -9.29 -5.57
N TYR A 138 -6.24 -10.20 -4.60
CA TYR A 138 -5.36 -10.06 -3.43
C TYR A 138 -3.90 -9.88 -3.85
N ALA A 139 -3.38 -10.74 -4.73
CA ALA A 139 -2.01 -10.65 -5.22
C ALA A 139 -1.74 -9.31 -5.92
N LYS A 140 -2.67 -8.82 -6.76
CA LYS A 140 -2.56 -7.50 -7.41
C LYS A 140 -2.48 -6.37 -6.37
N VAL A 141 -3.33 -6.40 -5.34
CA VAL A 141 -3.32 -5.41 -4.27
C VAL A 141 -2.00 -5.45 -3.49
N VAL A 142 -1.60 -6.63 -3.03
CA VAL A 142 -0.37 -6.81 -2.25
C VAL A 142 0.89 -6.47 -3.05
N ASN A 143 0.93 -6.82 -4.36
CA ASN A 143 2.07 -6.49 -5.21
C ASN A 143 2.14 -5.02 -5.60
N ALA A 144 1.02 -4.30 -5.60
CA ALA A 144 1.01 -2.85 -5.76
C ALA A 144 1.55 -2.11 -4.52
N MET A 145 1.63 -2.80 -3.38
CA MET A 145 2.10 -2.23 -2.13
C MET A 145 3.60 -2.41 -1.93
N PRO A 146 4.26 -1.46 -1.27
CA PRO A 146 5.63 -1.63 -0.82
C PRO A 146 5.80 -2.86 0.07
N TYR A 147 6.98 -3.49 0.02
CA TYR A 147 7.25 -4.77 0.68
C TYR A 147 6.91 -4.79 2.17
N ASN A 148 7.26 -3.75 2.90
CA ASN A 148 7.00 -3.60 4.34
C ASN A 148 5.51 -3.36 4.68
N MET A 149 4.67 -3.04 3.70
CA MET A 149 3.22 -2.96 3.90
C MET A 149 2.49 -4.29 3.66
N ARG A 150 3.14 -5.25 3.04
CA ARG A 150 2.50 -6.54 2.71
C ARG A 150 2.10 -7.33 3.94
N SER A 151 2.94 -7.32 4.98
CA SER A 151 2.67 -8.00 6.25
C SER A 151 1.43 -7.47 6.98
N ILE A 152 1.03 -6.23 6.73
CA ILE A 152 -0.17 -5.64 7.32
C ILE A 152 -1.43 -6.32 6.79
N PHE A 153 -1.36 -6.83 5.57
CA PHE A 153 -2.47 -7.48 4.89
C PHE A 153 -2.48 -9.00 5.06
N GLU A 154 -1.41 -9.57 5.62
CA GLU A 154 -1.40 -10.98 5.98
C GLU A 154 -2.47 -11.24 7.03
N ASN A 155 -3.34 -12.21 6.77
CA ASN A 155 -4.47 -12.63 7.64
C ASN A 155 -5.57 -11.57 7.86
N SER A 156 -5.65 -10.52 7.03
CA SER A 156 -6.64 -9.45 7.21
C SER A 156 -7.82 -9.54 6.25
N PHE A 157 -7.78 -10.42 5.27
CA PHE A 157 -8.80 -10.51 4.23
C PHE A 157 -9.51 -11.84 4.21
N GLN A 158 -10.83 -11.76 4.01
CA GLN A 158 -11.68 -12.92 3.79
C GLN A 158 -12.53 -12.70 2.54
N TRP A 159 -12.74 -13.77 1.80
CA TRP A 159 -13.69 -13.82 0.70
C TRP A 159 -14.67 -14.98 0.97
N ASN A 160 -15.96 -14.67 1.08
CA ASN A 160 -17.02 -15.64 1.44
C ASN A 160 -16.67 -16.52 2.65
N GLY A 161 -16.05 -15.93 3.69
CA GLY A 161 -15.63 -16.62 4.91
C GLY A 161 -14.32 -17.41 4.79
N ILE A 162 -13.70 -17.44 3.61
CA ILE A 162 -12.40 -18.07 3.38
C ILE A 162 -11.30 -17.03 3.57
N GLU A 163 -10.34 -17.32 4.43
CA GLU A 163 -9.20 -16.45 4.67
C GLU A 163 -8.27 -16.41 3.45
N ILE A 164 -7.97 -15.20 2.97
CA ILE A 164 -7.04 -14.94 1.87
C ILE A 164 -5.76 -14.36 2.44
N ASN A 165 -4.76 -15.20 2.68
CA ASN A 165 -3.48 -14.82 3.25
C ASN A 165 -2.30 -14.95 2.26
N SER A 166 -2.53 -15.60 1.12
CA SER A 166 -1.52 -15.75 0.07
C SER A 166 -2.19 -15.97 -1.29
N PHE A 167 -1.41 -15.77 -2.37
CA PHE A 167 -1.84 -16.15 -3.72
C PHE A 167 -1.53 -17.62 -4.04
N TYR A 168 -0.91 -18.36 -3.11
CA TYR A 168 -0.70 -19.79 -3.26
C TYR A 168 -1.99 -20.54 -2.89
N PHE A 169 -2.32 -21.56 -3.66
CA PHE A 169 -3.42 -22.46 -3.34
C PHE A 169 -2.93 -23.52 -2.35
N ASN A 170 -3.57 -23.58 -1.19
CA ASN A 170 -3.27 -24.59 -0.19
C ASN A 170 -4.20 -25.78 -0.37
N ARG A 171 -3.62 -26.96 -0.61
CA ARG A 171 -4.34 -28.19 -0.90
C ARG A 171 -5.37 -28.60 0.17
N LYS A 172 -5.23 -28.14 1.41
CA LYS A 172 -6.15 -28.48 2.52
C LYS A 172 -7.35 -27.52 2.67
N HIS A 173 -7.20 -26.28 2.24
CA HIS A 173 -8.17 -25.22 2.56
C HIS A 173 -8.82 -24.58 1.34
N ASP A 174 -8.20 -24.66 0.16
CA ASP A 174 -8.61 -23.91 -1.02
C ASP A 174 -9.24 -24.78 -2.11
N TYR A 175 -9.29 -26.11 -1.91
CA TYR A 175 -9.89 -27.00 -2.89
C TYR A 175 -11.40 -27.05 -2.70
N THR A 176 -12.10 -26.40 -3.58
CA THR A 176 -13.43 -26.80 -3.97
C THR A 176 -13.29 -27.80 -5.13
N ASP A 177 -14.18 -28.79 -5.22
CA ASP A 177 -14.18 -29.86 -6.24
C ASP A 177 -14.18 -29.36 -7.69
N SER A 178 -14.24 -28.05 -7.88
CA SER A 178 -14.32 -27.35 -9.15
C SER A 178 -12.98 -26.76 -9.66
N LEU A 179 -11.86 -26.94 -8.95
CA LEU A 179 -10.58 -26.33 -9.33
C LEU A 179 -9.60 -27.40 -9.83
N VAL A 180 -9.35 -27.43 -11.13
CA VAL A 180 -8.31 -28.30 -11.73
C VAL A 180 -7.05 -27.47 -11.98
N ILE A 181 -5.96 -27.79 -11.29
CA ILE A 181 -4.65 -27.20 -11.51
C ILE A 181 -3.87 -28.12 -12.43
N THR A 182 -3.62 -27.69 -13.65
CA THR A 182 -2.74 -28.41 -14.59
C THR A 182 -1.37 -27.74 -14.67
N GLN A 183 -0.34 -28.52 -14.43
CA GLN A 183 1.04 -28.09 -14.68
C GLN A 183 1.33 -28.24 -16.18
N SER A 184 1.66 -27.14 -16.85
CA SER A 184 2.17 -27.18 -18.21
C SER A 184 3.68 -27.01 -18.20
N SER A 185 4.45 -28.08 -18.47
CA SER A 185 5.86 -27.96 -18.77
C SER A 185 6.03 -27.56 -20.24
N LYS A 186 6.69 -26.43 -20.50
CA LYS A 186 7.22 -26.16 -21.83
C LYS A 186 8.44 -27.04 -22.04
N THR A 187 8.28 -28.07 -22.83
CA THR A 187 9.42 -28.86 -23.33
C THR A 187 10.26 -27.99 -24.24
N GLY A 188 11.47 -27.64 -23.82
CA GLY A 188 12.49 -27.13 -24.72
C GLY A 188 13.35 -25.94 -24.29
N ASP A 189 13.17 -25.37 -23.12
CA ASP A 189 14.04 -24.28 -22.66
C ASP A 189 14.43 -24.50 -21.19
N SER A 190 15.73 -24.62 -20.94
CA SER A 190 16.29 -24.96 -19.60
C SER A 190 16.12 -23.84 -18.56
N ASP A 191 15.55 -22.69 -18.92
CA ASP A 191 15.30 -21.53 -18.07
C ASP A 191 13.80 -21.23 -17.86
N ALA A 192 12.89 -22.05 -18.37
CA ALA A 192 11.46 -21.85 -18.18
C ALA A 192 11.04 -22.26 -16.76
N ARG A 193 10.71 -21.30 -15.91
CA ARG A 193 10.00 -21.56 -14.67
C ARG A 193 8.69 -22.26 -14.97
N ASP A 194 8.43 -23.37 -14.31
CA ASP A 194 7.19 -24.13 -14.42
C ASP A 194 5.98 -23.20 -14.20
N GLY A 195 5.16 -23.08 -15.21
CA GLY A 195 3.91 -22.31 -15.16
C GLY A 195 2.74 -23.21 -14.80
N TYR A 196 1.88 -22.76 -13.91
CA TYR A 196 0.63 -23.44 -13.59
C TYR A 196 -0.52 -22.78 -14.34
N LYS A 197 -1.33 -23.61 -15.01
CA LYS A 197 -2.58 -23.17 -15.62
C LYS A 197 -3.72 -23.61 -14.70
N VAL A 198 -4.57 -22.68 -14.29
CA VAL A 198 -5.77 -22.95 -13.49
C VAL A 198 -6.95 -22.88 -14.43
N GLN A 199 -7.76 -23.93 -14.45
CA GLN A 199 -8.98 -24.01 -15.23
C GLN A 199 -10.14 -24.26 -14.28
N SER A 200 -11.14 -23.36 -14.28
CA SER A 200 -12.42 -23.62 -13.61
C SER A 200 -13.26 -24.58 -14.47
N CYS A 201 -13.82 -25.58 -13.84
CA CYS A 201 -14.84 -26.44 -14.46
C CYS A 201 -16.20 -25.79 -14.38
#